data_50c3857a81c883fbf1435289696e0ab6
#
_entry.id   50c3857a81c883fbf1435289696e0ab6
#
_cell.length_a   1.000
_cell.length_b   1.000
_cell.length_c   1.000
_cell.angle_alpha   90.00
_cell.angle_beta   90.00
_cell.angle_gamma   90.00
#
_symmetry.space_group_name_H-M   'P 1'
#
loop_
_entity.id
_entity.type
_entity.pdbx_description
1 polymer ?
#
loop_
_entity_poly.entity_id
_entity_poly.type
_entity_poly.pdbx_seq_one_letter_code
_entity_poly.pdbx_strand_id
1 'polypeptide(L)'
;MDTKNIGTLMKKIFITAMISLSLAGCATKQYAQAPSVTSEESKEFDCKAINQEIAKTRSIQNEIESTGQFDGRTVLGFMGDFGIGNGMAKSEARKKAQARLSQLESLKAIKCSS
;
A
#
# COMPACT_ATOMS: atom_id res chain seq x y z
N MET A 1 10.49 32.98 38.70
CA MET A 1 10.86 32.29 37.46
C MET A 1 11.23 33.31 36.40
N ASP A 2 12.37 33.17 35.82
CA ASP A 2 12.86 34.09 34.80
C ASP A 2 12.14 33.82 33.47
N THR A 3 11.69 34.85 32.77
CA THR A 3 10.96 34.73 31.49
C THR A 3 11.77 34.02 30.42
N LYS A 4 13.09 34.05 30.49
CA LYS A 4 13.98 33.32 29.61
C LYS A 4 13.89 31.80 29.76
N ASN A 5 13.69 31.31 30.98
CA ASN A 5 13.55 29.88 31.25
C ASN A 5 12.21 29.34 30.75
N ILE A 6 11.14 30.13 30.80
CA ILE A 6 9.82 29.75 30.29
C ILE A 6 9.86 29.61 28.78
N GLY A 7 10.51 30.52 28.03
CA GLY A 7 10.66 30.45 26.59
C GLY A 7 11.45 29.21 26.11
N THR A 8 12.51 28.87 26.86
CA THR A 8 13.33 27.67 26.55
C THR A 8 12.55 26.39 26.86
N LEU A 9 11.78 26.35 27.95
CA LEU A 9 10.94 25.22 28.30
C LEU A 9 9.82 24.99 27.24
N MET A 10 9.15 26.06 26.83
CA MET A 10 8.13 26.04 25.77
C MET A 10 8.68 25.53 24.44
N LYS A 11 9.89 25.97 24.02
CA LYS A 11 10.55 25.45 22.82
C LYS A 11 10.85 23.96 22.90
N LYS A 12 11.33 23.48 24.04
CA LYS A 12 11.60 22.05 24.26
C LYS A 12 10.33 21.21 24.19
N ILE A 13 9.24 21.67 24.79
CA ILE A 13 7.94 20.99 24.74
C ILE A 13 7.41 20.96 23.31
N PHE A 14 7.55 22.06 22.56
CA PHE A 14 7.09 22.14 21.17
C PHE A 14 7.87 21.18 20.25
N ILE A 15 9.20 21.11 20.39
CA ILE A 15 10.05 20.20 19.63
C ILE A 15 9.72 18.73 19.95
N THR A 16 9.50 18.41 21.23
CA THR A 16 9.14 17.05 21.65
C THR A 16 7.77 16.65 21.09
N ALA A 17 6.80 17.54 21.09
CA ALA A 17 5.48 17.32 20.53
C ALA A 17 5.53 17.08 19.01
N MET A 18 6.36 17.85 18.29
CA MET A 18 6.52 17.69 16.82
C MET A 18 7.19 16.36 16.44
N ILE A 19 8.16 15.91 17.24
CA ILE A 19 8.82 14.60 17.02
C ILE A 19 7.84 13.46 17.26
N SER A 20 6.95 13.58 18.25
CA SER A 20 5.94 12.54 18.54
C SER A 20 4.88 12.39 17.44
N LEU A 21 4.52 13.47 16.74
CA LEU A 21 3.57 13.41 15.62
C LEU A 21 4.13 12.68 14.38
N SER A 22 5.44 12.74 14.17
CA SER A 22 6.05 12.09 13.01
C SER A 22 6.11 10.56 13.10
N LEU A 23 5.96 9.99 14.28
CA LEU A 23 5.93 8.53 14.49
C LEU A 23 4.56 7.90 14.23
N ALA A 24 3.49 8.69 14.18
CA ALA A 24 2.14 8.19 13.94
C ALA A 24 1.92 7.65 12.52
N GLY A 25 2.73 8.10 11.54
CA GLY A 25 2.65 7.65 10.16
C GLY A 25 3.10 6.20 9.91
N CYS A 26 3.80 5.59 10.88
CA CYS A 26 4.31 4.22 10.73
C CYS A 26 3.29 3.13 11.09
N ALA A 27 2.10 3.49 11.59
CA ALA A 27 1.08 2.53 12.02
C ALA A 27 0.25 1.97 10.86
N THR A 28 0.30 2.56 9.67
CA THR A 28 -0.43 2.11 8.49
C THR A 28 0.33 0.96 7.80
N LYS A 29 -0.37 -0.13 7.50
CA LYS A 29 0.20 -1.25 6.75
C LYS A 29 0.51 -0.85 5.32
N GLN A 30 1.67 -1.31 4.83
CA GLN A 30 2.04 -1.16 3.43
C GLN A 30 1.53 -2.38 2.64
N TYR A 31 0.66 -2.13 1.67
CA TYR A 31 0.14 -3.16 0.79
C TYR A 31 0.88 -3.16 -0.54
N ALA A 32 1.13 -4.34 -1.08
CA ALA A 32 1.72 -4.49 -2.41
C ALA A 32 0.83 -3.81 -3.46
N GLN A 33 1.44 -3.09 -4.40
CA GLN A 33 0.74 -2.34 -5.43
C GLN A 33 0.89 -3.01 -6.79
N ALA A 34 -0.22 -3.14 -7.50
CA ALA A 34 -0.25 -3.65 -8.87
C ALA A 34 -0.73 -2.52 -9.81
N PRO A 35 0.17 -1.87 -10.54
CA PRO A 35 -0.21 -0.80 -11.46
C PRO A 35 -1.02 -1.36 -12.64
N SER A 36 -1.82 -0.50 -13.27
CA SER A 36 -2.53 -0.85 -14.50
C SER A 36 -1.55 -1.18 -15.63
N VAL A 37 -1.95 -2.07 -16.53
CA VAL A 37 -1.16 -2.39 -17.72
C VAL A 37 -1.11 -1.16 -18.62
N THR A 38 0.08 -0.73 -19.00
CA THR A 38 0.26 0.41 -19.91
C THR A 38 0.12 -0.02 -21.38
N SER A 39 -0.07 0.95 -22.26
CA SER A 39 -0.12 0.68 -23.71
C SER A 39 1.20 0.10 -24.22
N GLU A 40 2.32 0.55 -23.67
CA GLU A 40 3.66 0.08 -24.00
C GLU A 40 3.84 -1.38 -23.56
N GLU A 41 3.50 -1.70 -22.31
CA GLU A 41 3.53 -3.08 -21.80
C GLU A 41 2.67 -4.01 -22.66
N SER A 42 1.47 -3.56 -23.04
CA SER A 42 0.55 -4.39 -23.84
C SER A 42 1.09 -4.70 -25.23
N LYS A 43 1.90 -3.81 -25.80
CA LYS A 43 2.54 -4.03 -27.11
C LYS A 43 3.74 -4.97 -27.01
N GLU A 44 4.52 -4.85 -25.93
CA GLU A 44 5.76 -5.62 -25.73
C GLU A 44 5.52 -7.03 -25.19
N PHE A 45 4.43 -7.23 -24.46
CA PHE A 45 4.14 -8.55 -23.88
C PHE A 45 3.79 -9.58 -24.96
N ASP A 46 4.60 -10.63 -25.04
CA ASP A 46 4.25 -11.87 -25.73
C ASP A 46 3.43 -12.78 -24.80
N CYS A 47 2.95 -13.92 -25.33
CA CYS A 47 2.14 -14.85 -24.53
C CYS A 47 2.87 -15.38 -23.30
N LYS A 48 4.17 -15.63 -23.39
CA LYS A 48 4.99 -16.08 -22.26
C LYS A 48 5.09 -15.01 -21.18
N ALA A 49 5.37 -13.76 -21.58
CA ALA A 49 5.45 -12.63 -20.66
C ALA A 49 4.10 -12.37 -19.96
N ILE A 50 2.99 -12.48 -20.68
CA ILE A 50 1.64 -12.33 -20.12
C ILE A 50 1.39 -13.39 -19.04
N ASN A 51 1.72 -14.65 -19.30
CA ASN A 51 1.56 -15.71 -18.30
C ASN A 51 2.42 -15.46 -17.04
N GLN A 52 3.63 -14.97 -17.22
CA GLN A 52 4.50 -14.60 -16.10
C GLN A 52 3.92 -13.44 -15.27
N GLU A 53 3.40 -12.41 -15.94
CA GLU A 53 2.79 -11.27 -15.27
C GLU A 53 1.47 -11.65 -14.56
N ILE A 54 0.68 -12.57 -15.10
CA ILE A 54 -0.49 -13.13 -14.43
C ILE A 54 -0.08 -13.83 -13.14
N ALA A 55 0.94 -14.70 -13.19
CA ALA A 55 1.44 -15.39 -12.02
C ALA A 55 1.96 -14.42 -10.94
N LYS A 56 2.70 -13.39 -11.37
CA LYS A 56 3.19 -12.33 -10.50
C LYS A 56 2.06 -11.53 -9.87
N THR A 57 1.03 -11.18 -10.63
CA THR A 57 -0.12 -10.42 -10.10
C THR A 57 -0.90 -11.25 -9.09
N ARG A 58 -1.06 -12.56 -9.31
CA ARG A 58 -1.67 -13.46 -8.31
C ARG A 58 -0.84 -13.56 -7.05
N SER A 59 0.49 -13.55 -7.16
CA SER A 59 1.38 -13.50 -5.99
C SER A 59 1.18 -12.20 -5.20
N ILE A 60 1.02 -11.06 -5.88
CA ILE A 60 0.70 -9.79 -5.26
C ILE A 60 -0.64 -9.85 -4.52
N GLN A 61 -1.66 -10.48 -5.09
CA GLN A 61 -2.95 -10.67 -4.43
C GLN A 61 -2.80 -11.47 -3.12
N ASN A 62 -2.03 -12.54 -3.14
CA ASN A 62 -1.74 -13.34 -1.94
C ASN A 62 -1.00 -12.52 -0.88
N GLU A 63 -0.05 -11.71 -1.30
CA GLU A 63 0.69 -10.82 -0.40
C GLU A 63 -0.23 -9.77 0.23
N ILE A 64 -1.16 -9.18 -0.52
CA ILE A 64 -2.16 -8.25 -0.01
C ILE A 64 -3.01 -8.92 1.07
N GLU A 65 -3.46 -10.16 0.85
CA GLU A 65 -4.27 -10.89 1.81
C GLU A 65 -3.48 -11.23 3.09
N SER A 66 -2.23 -11.68 2.96
CA SER A 66 -1.38 -11.97 4.12
C SER A 66 -1.01 -10.73 4.92
N THR A 67 -0.76 -9.59 4.26
CA THR A 67 -0.50 -8.32 4.92
C THR A 67 -1.71 -7.83 5.71
N GLY A 68 -2.92 -8.18 5.29
CA GLY A 68 -4.16 -7.84 5.97
C GLY A 68 -4.44 -8.63 7.25
N GLN A 69 -3.58 -9.58 7.65
CA GLN A 69 -3.75 -10.35 8.87
C GLN A 69 -3.53 -9.50 10.13
N PHE A 70 -4.18 -9.91 11.22
CA PHE A 70 -4.08 -9.19 12.50
C PHE A 70 -2.68 -9.28 13.08
N ASP A 71 -2.06 -8.14 13.34
CA ASP A 71 -0.75 -8.01 13.96
C ASP A 71 -0.64 -6.68 14.74
N GLY A 72 0.56 -6.37 15.25
CA GLY A 72 0.80 -5.13 16.01
C GLY A 72 0.49 -3.86 15.22
N ARG A 73 0.72 -3.84 13.91
CA ARG A 73 0.38 -2.71 13.05
C ARG A 73 -1.13 -2.51 12.92
N THR A 74 -1.88 -3.60 12.89
CA THR A 74 -3.35 -3.57 12.89
C THR A 74 -3.88 -2.94 14.18
N VAL A 75 -3.30 -3.30 15.33
CA VAL A 75 -3.67 -2.71 16.62
C VAL A 75 -3.39 -1.22 16.65
N LEU A 76 -2.18 -0.80 16.22
CA LEU A 76 -1.81 0.61 16.19
C LEU A 76 -2.68 1.41 15.21
N GLY A 77 -2.96 0.87 14.04
CA GLY A 77 -3.84 1.49 13.06
C GLY A 77 -5.26 1.64 13.59
N PHE A 78 -5.78 0.62 14.27
CA PHE A 78 -7.10 0.68 14.90
C PHE A 78 -7.17 1.75 15.99
N MET A 79 -6.13 1.88 16.81
CA MET A 79 -6.07 2.92 17.85
C MET A 79 -5.97 4.34 17.26
N GLY A 80 -5.33 4.48 16.09
CA GLY A 80 -5.15 5.78 15.43
C GLY A 80 -6.38 6.25 14.65
N ASP A 81 -7.01 5.36 13.88
CA ASP A 81 -8.12 5.69 12.97
C ASP A 81 -9.26 4.66 12.97
N PHE A 82 -9.35 3.86 14.02
CA PHE A 82 -10.33 2.76 14.13
C PHE A 82 -10.22 1.72 13.00
N GLY A 83 -9.03 1.56 12.43
CA GLY A 83 -8.78 0.59 11.36
C GLY A 83 -9.25 1.02 9.96
N ILE A 84 -9.85 2.20 9.82
CA ILE A 84 -10.40 2.69 8.54
C ILE A 84 -9.31 2.83 7.48
N GLY A 85 -8.17 3.47 7.83
CA GLY A 85 -7.06 3.68 6.90
C GLY A 85 -6.46 2.37 6.37
N ASN A 86 -6.27 1.37 7.23
CA ASN A 86 -5.78 0.05 6.83
C ASN A 86 -6.80 -0.70 5.96
N GLY A 87 -8.08 -0.63 6.30
CA GLY A 87 -9.15 -1.26 5.52
C GLY A 87 -9.29 -0.65 4.13
N MET A 88 -9.20 0.66 4.01
CA MET A 88 -9.24 1.37 2.72
C MET A 88 -8.02 1.05 1.86
N ALA A 89 -6.82 1.07 2.45
CA ALA A 89 -5.58 0.74 1.75
C ALA A 89 -5.60 -0.69 1.19
N LYS A 90 -6.08 -1.65 1.97
CA LYS A 90 -6.24 -3.05 1.53
C LYS A 90 -7.25 -3.16 0.38
N SER A 91 -8.40 -2.52 0.52
CA SER A 91 -9.45 -2.52 -0.51
C SER A 91 -8.94 -1.94 -1.83
N GLU A 92 -8.22 -0.83 -1.77
CA GLU A 92 -7.64 -0.19 -2.96
C GLU A 92 -6.58 -1.07 -3.62
N ALA A 93 -5.66 -1.63 -2.84
CA ALA A 93 -4.63 -2.53 -3.35
C ALA A 93 -5.26 -3.76 -4.03
N ARG A 94 -6.30 -4.34 -3.43
CA ARG A 94 -7.05 -5.46 -3.98
C ARG A 94 -7.70 -5.10 -5.31
N LYS A 95 -8.36 -3.96 -5.41
CA LYS A 95 -8.99 -3.47 -6.64
C LYS A 95 -7.97 -3.29 -7.77
N LYS A 96 -6.83 -2.69 -7.46
CA LYS A 96 -5.74 -2.49 -8.45
C LYS A 96 -5.19 -3.84 -8.95
N ALA A 97 -4.98 -4.79 -8.06
CA ALA A 97 -4.51 -6.13 -8.43
C ALA A 97 -5.52 -6.87 -9.32
N GLN A 98 -6.82 -6.79 -8.98
CA GLN A 98 -7.88 -7.37 -9.80
C GLN A 98 -7.98 -6.70 -11.18
N ALA A 99 -7.86 -5.38 -11.25
CA ALA A 99 -7.89 -4.64 -12.51
C ALA A 99 -6.73 -5.05 -13.41
N ARG A 100 -5.50 -5.12 -12.88
CA ARG A 100 -4.34 -5.59 -13.64
C ARG A 100 -4.52 -7.03 -14.12
N LEU A 101 -4.98 -7.92 -13.26
CA LEU A 101 -5.22 -9.33 -13.63
C LEU A 101 -6.22 -9.43 -14.79
N SER A 102 -7.34 -8.70 -14.69
CA SER A 102 -8.35 -8.66 -15.77
C SER A 102 -7.78 -8.14 -17.08
N GLN A 103 -6.97 -7.10 -17.04
CA GLN A 103 -6.29 -6.56 -18.23
C GLN A 103 -5.33 -7.59 -18.85
N LEU A 104 -4.54 -8.28 -18.04
CA LEU A 104 -3.61 -9.32 -18.50
C LEU A 104 -4.35 -10.52 -19.08
N GLU A 105 -5.46 -10.95 -18.49
CA GLU A 105 -6.28 -12.04 -19.02
C GLU A 105 -6.92 -11.67 -20.35
N SER A 106 -7.36 -10.42 -20.52
CA SER A 106 -7.85 -9.93 -21.82
C SER A 106 -6.77 -9.94 -22.89
N LEU A 107 -5.55 -9.51 -22.54
CA LEU A 107 -4.40 -9.58 -23.44
C LEU A 107 -4.03 -11.04 -23.79
N LYS A 108 -4.11 -11.94 -22.82
CA LYS A 108 -3.87 -13.36 -23.03
C LYS A 108 -4.86 -13.93 -24.06
N ALA A 109 -6.13 -13.59 -23.93
CA ALA A 109 -7.16 -14.04 -24.89
C ALA A 109 -6.85 -13.60 -26.32
N ILE A 110 -6.27 -12.41 -26.49
CA ILE A 110 -5.91 -11.86 -27.81
C ILE A 110 -4.60 -12.47 -28.34
N LYS A 111 -3.55 -12.49 -27.52
CA LYS A 111 -2.19 -12.84 -27.97
C LYS A 111 -1.85 -14.33 -27.89
N CYS A 112 -2.54 -15.08 -27.06
CA CYS A 112 -2.33 -16.52 -26.87
C CYS A 112 -3.38 -17.38 -27.59
N SER A 113 -4.31 -16.77 -28.30
CA SER A 113 -5.32 -17.46 -29.07
C SER A 113 -4.78 -17.76 -30.49
N SER A 114 -4.24 -18.90 -30.67
CA SER A 114 -3.85 -19.36 -32.01
C SER A 114 -4.11 -20.83 -32.16
#